data_975ee8c35811a114225d1eb3f9f8e743
#
_entry.id   975ee8c35811a114225d1eb3f9f8e743
#
_cell.length_a   1.000
_cell.length_b   1.000
_cell.length_c   1.000
_cell.angle_alpha   90.00
_cell.angle_beta   90.00
_cell.angle_gamma   90.00
#
_symmetry.space_group_name_H-M   'P 1'
#
loop_
_entity.id
_entity.type
_entity.pdbx_description
1 polymer ?
#
loop_
_entity_poly.entity_id
_entity_poly.type
_entity_poly.pdbx_seq_one_letter_code
_entity_poly.pdbx_strand_id
1 'polypeptide(L)'
;METIKLLNNEEFKVKDILSKMDDDSFYYGYLGKNALSSSMCKSLLESPEAYANKLKEPPKAKEPQPFRDGRLIHLLALEPHRIDELTIIDSTKGSNLYKLAVQEKPAQSVYTRSELNRCQEIADAVLENINYQELVKGAKFEIPAIANYNGLPFRGKADILLAGVVCDIKTTSDISTFKQAALLYNYDLQAALYLELFDSFEFKYVVVDKRSKEVGFFEFNDEFIESGYAKLDLATENYYKYLENKDFYDLNI
;
A
#
# COMPACT_ATOMS: atom_id res chain seq x y z
N MET A 1 -14.72 -25.05 -0.78
CA MET A 1 -14.65 -23.57 -0.88
C MET A 1 -13.59 -23.13 0.10
N GLU A 2 -12.66 -22.35 -0.37
CA GLU A 2 -11.55 -21.86 0.44
C GLU A 2 -12.04 -20.89 1.52
N THR A 3 -11.63 -21.13 2.76
CA THR A 3 -11.92 -20.27 3.92
C THR A 3 -10.64 -19.70 4.46
N ILE A 4 -10.73 -18.52 5.07
CA ILE A 4 -9.62 -17.88 5.76
C ILE A 4 -10.06 -17.49 7.16
N LYS A 5 -9.20 -17.76 8.14
CA LYS A 5 -9.37 -17.36 9.53
C LYS A 5 -8.62 -16.05 9.75
N LEU A 6 -9.32 -15.03 10.25
CA LEU A 6 -8.75 -13.72 10.54
C LEU A 6 -8.10 -13.69 11.94
N LEU A 7 -7.33 -12.64 12.22
CA LEU A 7 -6.62 -12.45 13.51
C LEU A 7 -7.56 -12.38 14.72
N ASN A 8 -8.82 -11.99 14.52
CA ASN A 8 -9.87 -12.01 15.55
C ASN A 8 -10.57 -13.38 15.70
N ASN A 9 -10.05 -14.42 15.06
CA ASN A 9 -10.58 -15.78 15.00
C ASN A 9 -11.89 -15.96 14.23
N GLU A 10 -12.42 -14.95 13.56
CA GLU A 10 -13.55 -15.10 12.66
C GLU A 10 -13.13 -15.81 11.37
N GLU A 11 -14.00 -16.71 10.86
CA GLU A 11 -13.77 -17.43 9.61
C GLU A 11 -14.69 -16.92 8.51
N PHE A 12 -14.12 -16.72 7.34
CA PHE A 12 -14.84 -16.27 6.15
C PHE A 12 -14.52 -17.14 4.95
N LYS A 13 -15.44 -17.22 4.00
CA LYS A 13 -15.11 -17.68 2.65
C LYS A 13 -14.30 -16.60 1.95
N VAL A 14 -13.20 -16.97 1.34
CA VAL A 14 -12.30 -16.00 0.65
C VAL A 14 -13.08 -15.14 -0.34
N LYS A 15 -13.98 -15.72 -1.15
CA LYS A 15 -14.81 -14.96 -2.10
C LYS A 15 -15.67 -13.88 -1.44
N ASP A 16 -16.16 -14.14 -0.20
CA ASP A 16 -17.06 -13.20 0.49
C ASP A 16 -16.28 -12.02 1.08
N ILE A 17 -15.00 -12.23 1.43
CA ILE A 17 -14.07 -11.14 1.80
C ILE A 17 -13.71 -10.33 0.56
N LEU A 18 -13.25 -10.98 -0.51
CA LEU A 18 -12.83 -10.31 -1.75
C LEU A 18 -13.92 -9.38 -2.29
N SER A 19 -15.19 -9.81 -2.25
CA SER A 19 -16.31 -8.97 -2.71
C SER A 19 -16.56 -7.69 -1.90
N LYS A 20 -15.94 -7.56 -0.72
CA LYS A 20 -16.03 -6.39 0.16
C LYS A 20 -14.77 -5.54 0.17
N MET A 21 -13.67 -6.03 -0.42
CA MET A 21 -12.37 -5.35 -0.33
C MET A 21 -12.26 -4.09 -1.19
N ASP A 22 -13.24 -3.82 -2.06
CA ASP A 22 -13.35 -2.54 -2.78
C ASP A 22 -13.92 -1.42 -1.88
N ASP A 23 -14.55 -1.77 -0.76
CA ASP A 23 -14.95 -0.80 0.25
C ASP A 23 -13.74 -0.45 1.15
N ASP A 24 -13.28 0.78 1.06
CA ASP A 24 -12.17 1.31 1.85
C ASP A 24 -12.41 1.19 3.36
N SER A 25 -13.65 1.29 3.83
CA SER A 25 -13.99 1.14 5.25
C SER A 25 -13.80 -0.31 5.72
N PHE A 26 -14.11 -1.27 4.86
CA PHE A 26 -13.85 -2.68 5.12
C PHE A 26 -12.35 -3.00 4.99
N TYR A 27 -11.71 -2.56 3.90
CA TYR A 27 -10.31 -2.88 3.62
C TYR A 27 -9.35 -2.27 4.64
N TYR A 28 -9.43 -0.96 4.90
CA TYR A 28 -8.54 -0.27 5.84
C TYR A 28 -9.04 -0.31 7.29
N GLY A 29 -10.36 -0.35 7.49
CA GLY A 29 -10.98 -0.37 8.81
C GLY A 29 -11.02 -1.78 9.41
N TYR A 30 -11.92 -2.63 8.92
CA TYR A 30 -12.11 -3.97 9.48
C TYR A 30 -10.91 -4.90 9.22
N LEU A 31 -10.52 -5.10 7.96
CA LEU A 31 -9.36 -5.93 7.63
C LEU A 31 -8.04 -5.28 8.08
N GLY A 32 -8.00 -3.96 8.22
CA GLY A 32 -6.86 -3.24 8.76
C GLY A 32 -6.44 -3.69 10.16
N LYS A 33 -7.35 -4.30 10.91
CA LYS A 33 -7.09 -4.83 12.27
C LYS A 33 -7.03 -6.36 12.30
N ASN A 34 -7.51 -7.03 11.27
CA ASN A 34 -7.79 -8.46 11.30
C ASN A 34 -7.02 -9.26 10.23
N ALA A 35 -6.22 -8.60 9.39
CA ALA A 35 -5.32 -9.22 8.43
C ALA A 35 -4.07 -8.37 8.24
N LEU A 36 -2.90 -8.97 8.20
CA LEU A 36 -1.63 -8.29 8.04
C LEU A 36 -1.48 -7.71 6.63
N SER A 37 -0.68 -6.67 6.50
CA SER A 37 -0.27 -6.07 5.23
C SER A 37 1.23 -5.78 5.25
N SER A 38 1.84 -5.51 4.10
CA SER A 38 3.26 -5.16 4.01
C SER A 38 3.65 -4.03 4.98
N SER A 39 2.80 -3.00 5.12
CA SER A 39 3.07 -1.89 6.04
C SER A 39 2.98 -2.28 7.52
N MET A 40 2.18 -3.30 7.86
CA MET A 40 2.09 -3.84 9.22
C MET A 40 3.30 -4.72 9.52
N CYS A 41 3.73 -5.52 8.56
CA CYS A 41 4.96 -6.31 8.69
C CYS A 41 6.19 -5.41 8.91
N LYS A 42 6.29 -4.29 8.20
CA LYS A 42 7.36 -3.30 8.44
C LYS A 42 7.37 -2.80 9.89
N SER A 43 6.20 -2.57 10.48
CA SER A 43 6.11 -2.19 11.89
C SER A 43 6.51 -3.32 12.83
N LEU A 44 6.16 -4.58 12.51
CA LEU A 44 6.60 -5.77 13.27
C LEU A 44 8.11 -5.98 13.21
N LEU A 45 8.75 -5.65 12.08
CA LEU A 45 10.21 -5.68 11.94
C LEU A 45 10.90 -4.58 12.76
N GLU A 46 10.27 -3.41 12.87
CA GLU A 46 10.78 -2.32 13.71
C GLU A 46 10.71 -2.69 15.20
N SER A 47 9.51 -3.00 15.69
CA SER A 47 9.28 -3.65 16.98
C SER A 47 7.83 -4.11 17.08
N PRO A 48 7.53 -5.15 17.89
CA PRO A 48 6.15 -5.53 18.23
C PRO A 48 5.36 -4.40 18.88
N GLU A 49 6.03 -3.55 19.65
CA GLU A 49 5.43 -2.35 20.28
C GLU A 49 5.02 -1.33 19.21
N ALA A 50 5.86 -1.05 18.21
CA ALA A 50 5.53 -0.17 17.09
C ALA A 50 4.27 -0.65 16.36
N TYR A 51 4.15 -1.96 16.11
CA TYR A 51 2.95 -2.56 15.55
C TYR A 51 1.72 -2.39 16.46
N ALA A 52 1.83 -2.72 17.75
CA ALA A 52 0.73 -2.58 18.70
C ALA A 52 0.25 -1.13 18.83
N ASN A 53 1.18 -0.18 18.84
CA ASN A 53 0.87 1.24 18.86
C ASN A 53 0.17 1.68 17.58
N LYS A 54 0.63 1.21 16.41
CA LYS A 54 -0.02 1.51 15.13
C LYS A 54 -1.48 1.04 15.07
N LEU A 55 -1.81 -0.10 15.69
CA LEU A 55 -3.20 -0.58 15.77
C LEU A 55 -4.09 0.29 16.68
N LYS A 56 -3.49 0.96 17.68
CA LYS A 56 -4.20 1.82 18.64
C LYS A 56 -4.31 3.27 18.16
N GLU A 57 -3.41 3.70 17.25
CA GLU A 57 -3.39 5.07 16.75
C GLU A 57 -4.68 5.38 15.99
N PRO A 58 -5.37 6.49 16.34
CA PRO A 58 -6.42 7.00 15.47
C PRO A 58 -5.80 7.42 14.12
N PRO A 59 -6.58 7.44 13.04
CA PRO A 59 -6.10 7.94 11.75
C PRO A 59 -5.41 9.29 11.94
N LYS A 60 -4.15 9.42 11.47
CA LYS A 60 -3.35 10.63 11.67
C LYS A 60 -4.09 11.83 11.08
N ALA A 61 -4.39 12.81 11.92
CA ALA A 61 -5.07 14.04 11.51
C ALA A 61 -4.31 14.84 10.43
N LYS A 62 -2.99 14.59 10.29
CA LYS A 62 -2.13 15.17 9.24
C LYS A 62 -1.22 14.08 8.68
N GLU A 63 -1.55 13.61 7.51
CA GLU A 63 -0.67 12.73 6.75
C GLU A 63 0.47 13.55 6.11
N PRO A 64 1.72 13.04 6.10
CA PRO A 64 2.83 13.70 5.41
C PRO A 64 2.54 13.93 3.92
N GLN A 65 2.97 15.08 3.39
CA GLN A 65 2.70 15.46 2.00
C GLN A 65 3.14 14.38 0.97
N PRO A 66 4.30 13.72 1.11
CA PRO A 66 4.70 12.67 0.16
C PRO A 66 3.69 11.51 0.05
N PHE A 67 3.06 11.11 1.17
CA PHE A 67 2.03 10.05 1.17
C PHE A 67 0.74 10.52 0.51
N ARG A 68 0.33 11.77 0.79
CA ARG A 68 -0.83 12.40 0.14
C ARG A 68 -0.66 12.48 -1.37
N ASP A 69 0.53 12.96 -1.81
CA ASP A 69 0.86 13.03 -3.23
C ASP A 69 0.86 11.64 -3.87
N GLY A 70 1.48 10.65 -3.21
CA GLY A 70 1.50 9.27 -3.69
C GLY A 70 0.08 8.72 -3.89
N ARG A 71 -0.79 8.84 -2.90
CA ARG A 71 -2.19 8.38 -3.00
C ARG A 71 -2.94 9.07 -4.16
N LEU A 72 -2.77 10.39 -4.30
CA LEU A 72 -3.44 11.12 -5.36
C LEU A 72 -2.93 10.72 -6.76
N ILE A 73 -1.62 10.50 -6.89
CA ILE A 73 -1.02 10.02 -8.14
C ILE A 73 -1.52 8.61 -8.48
N HIS A 74 -1.60 7.70 -7.50
CA HIS A 74 -2.19 6.37 -7.70
C HIS A 74 -3.63 6.45 -8.18
N LEU A 75 -4.48 7.23 -7.49
CA LEU A 75 -5.87 7.41 -7.91
C LEU A 75 -5.98 7.94 -9.33
N LEU A 76 -5.19 8.96 -9.68
CA LEU A 76 -5.21 9.56 -11.02
C LEU A 76 -4.71 8.60 -12.11
N ALA A 77 -3.74 7.75 -11.79
CA ALA A 77 -3.16 6.80 -12.75
C ALA A 77 -3.97 5.50 -12.90
N LEU A 78 -4.58 5.01 -11.81
CA LEU A 78 -5.17 3.67 -11.77
C LEU A 78 -6.69 3.68 -11.65
N GLU A 79 -7.26 4.67 -10.96
CA GLU A 79 -8.71 4.80 -10.71
C GLU A 79 -9.23 6.20 -11.03
N PRO A 80 -8.97 6.77 -12.23
CA PRO A 80 -9.33 8.17 -12.55
C PRO A 80 -10.83 8.44 -12.44
N HIS A 81 -11.67 7.40 -12.54
CA HIS A 81 -13.13 7.49 -12.36
C HIS A 81 -13.54 7.85 -10.93
N ARG A 82 -12.65 7.69 -9.94
CA ARG A 82 -12.92 8.04 -8.53
C ARG A 82 -12.55 9.48 -8.18
N ILE A 83 -12.13 10.29 -9.14
CA ILE A 83 -11.76 11.69 -8.89
C ILE A 83 -12.92 12.50 -8.28
N ASP A 84 -14.16 12.16 -8.62
CA ASP A 84 -15.37 12.81 -8.11
C ASP A 84 -15.62 12.55 -6.62
N GLU A 85 -14.93 11.54 -6.03
CA GLU A 85 -14.96 11.29 -4.58
C GLU A 85 -14.12 12.31 -3.80
N LEU A 86 -13.25 13.04 -4.47
CA LEU A 86 -12.37 14.02 -3.86
C LEU A 86 -13.04 15.39 -3.72
N THR A 87 -12.67 16.08 -2.67
CA THR A 87 -13.06 17.48 -2.45
C THR A 87 -11.90 18.39 -2.83
N ILE A 88 -12.03 19.08 -3.94
CA ILE A 88 -10.99 19.97 -4.46
C ILE A 88 -11.29 21.41 -4.09
N ILE A 89 -10.35 22.04 -3.39
CA ILE A 89 -10.47 23.40 -2.89
C ILE A 89 -9.61 24.36 -3.71
N ASP A 90 -10.22 25.36 -4.31
CA ASP A 90 -9.55 26.41 -5.08
C ASP A 90 -8.95 27.50 -4.16
N SER A 91 -8.14 27.04 -3.19
CA SER A 91 -7.47 27.90 -2.22
C SER A 91 -6.29 27.17 -1.58
N THR A 92 -5.55 27.85 -0.72
CA THR A 92 -4.43 27.26 0.02
C THR A 92 -4.89 26.46 1.24
N LYS A 93 -4.05 25.56 1.74
CA LYS A 93 -4.30 24.82 3.00
C LYS A 93 -4.48 25.69 4.23
N GLY A 94 -3.95 26.92 4.20
CA GLY A 94 -4.12 27.91 5.28
C GLY A 94 -5.48 28.60 5.31
N SER A 95 -6.26 28.51 4.22
CA SER A 95 -7.55 29.20 4.10
C SER A 95 -8.63 28.60 5.01
N ASN A 96 -9.60 29.42 5.38
CA ASN A 96 -10.76 28.96 6.14
C ASN A 96 -11.57 27.92 5.36
N LEU A 97 -11.66 28.07 4.02
CA LEU A 97 -12.37 27.13 3.15
C LEU A 97 -11.77 25.72 3.26
N TYR A 98 -10.43 25.60 3.17
CA TYR A 98 -9.76 24.29 3.32
C TYR A 98 -9.95 23.72 4.74
N LYS A 99 -9.80 24.56 5.78
CA LYS A 99 -9.96 24.12 7.17
C LYS A 99 -11.37 23.60 7.46
N LEU A 100 -12.40 24.23 6.91
CA LEU A 100 -13.79 23.77 7.03
C LEU A 100 -13.98 22.43 6.29
N ALA A 101 -13.46 22.31 5.07
CA ALA A 101 -13.59 21.08 4.30
C ALA A 101 -12.96 19.86 5.03
N VAL A 102 -11.81 19.99 5.68
CA VAL A 102 -11.18 18.89 6.44
C VAL A 102 -11.86 18.63 7.80
N GLN A 103 -12.77 19.48 8.26
CA GLN A 103 -13.60 19.19 9.42
C GLN A 103 -14.84 18.38 9.04
N GLU A 104 -15.36 18.59 7.82
CA GLU A 104 -16.59 17.96 7.32
C GLU A 104 -16.34 16.66 6.53
N LYS A 105 -15.15 16.51 5.98
CA LYS A 105 -14.74 15.38 5.13
C LYS A 105 -13.50 14.69 5.66
N PRO A 106 -13.28 13.41 5.35
CA PRO A 106 -12.01 12.75 5.66
C PRO A 106 -10.83 13.54 5.08
N ALA A 107 -9.84 13.86 5.90
CA ALA A 107 -8.71 14.70 5.48
C ALA A 107 -7.94 14.14 4.27
N GLN A 108 -7.96 12.81 4.08
CA GLN A 108 -7.36 12.13 2.93
C GLN A 108 -8.10 12.35 1.61
N SER A 109 -9.36 12.80 1.63
CA SER A 109 -10.15 13.10 0.43
C SER A 109 -10.17 14.59 0.06
N VAL A 110 -9.55 15.47 0.87
CA VAL A 110 -9.54 16.92 0.63
C VAL A 110 -8.20 17.36 0.08
N TYR A 111 -8.17 17.93 -1.10
CA TYR A 111 -6.97 18.43 -1.78
C TYR A 111 -7.16 19.86 -2.27
N THR A 112 -6.04 20.59 -2.39
CA THR A 112 -6.07 21.89 -3.09
C THR A 112 -5.96 21.69 -4.60
N ARG A 113 -6.45 22.66 -5.38
CA ARG A 113 -6.28 22.66 -6.83
C ARG A 113 -4.82 22.56 -7.26
N SER A 114 -3.92 23.21 -6.51
CA SER A 114 -2.48 23.13 -6.77
C SER A 114 -1.90 21.73 -6.53
N GLU A 115 -2.38 20.99 -5.49
CA GLU A 115 -2.00 19.60 -5.28
C GLU A 115 -2.48 18.73 -6.43
N LEU A 116 -3.75 18.86 -6.81
CA LEU A 116 -4.33 18.11 -7.91
C LEU A 116 -3.53 18.33 -9.21
N ASN A 117 -3.31 19.58 -9.60
CA ASN A 117 -2.60 19.88 -10.85
C ASN A 117 -1.19 19.31 -10.87
N ARG A 118 -0.44 19.45 -9.76
CA ARG A 118 0.91 18.89 -9.63
C ARG A 118 0.91 17.36 -9.73
N CYS A 119 -0.03 16.69 -9.05
CA CYS A 119 -0.11 15.23 -9.08
C CYS A 119 -0.62 14.73 -10.44
N GLN A 120 -1.49 15.47 -11.11
CA GLN A 120 -1.96 15.15 -12.45
C GLN A 120 -0.79 15.13 -13.44
N GLU A 121 0.06 16.16 -13.43
CA GLU A 121 1.24 16.20 -14.32
C GLU A 121 2.18 15.00 -14.11
N ILE A 122 2.26 14.46 -12.89
CA ILE A 122 3.08 13.28 -12.59
C ILE A 122 2.37 12.00 -13.05
N ALA A 123 1.06 11.89 -12.84
CA ALA A 123 0.26 10.78 -13.32
C ALA A 123 0.25 10.71 -14.84
N ASP A 124 0.11 11.87 -15.51
CA ASP A 124 0.15 11.97 -16.98
C ASP A 124 1.49 11.47 -17.54
N ALA A 125 2.62 11.79 -16.88
CA ALA A 125 3.93 11.28 -17.29
C ALA A 125 4.00 9.74 -17.26
N VAL A 126 3.33 9.08 -16.29
CA VAL A 126 3.21 7.61 -16.26
C VAL A 126 2.32 7.13 -17.39
N LEU A 127 1.14 7.72 -17.55
CA LEU A 127 0.13 7.28 -18.53
C LEU A 127 0.57 7.51 -19.98
N GLU A 128 1.35 8.55 -20.25
CA GLU A 128 1.89 8.87 -21.58
C GLU A 128 3.16 8.08 -21.92
N ASN A 129 3.78 7.41 -20.94
CA ASN A 129 4.97 6.62 -21.17
C ASN A 129 4.66 5.38 -22.02
N ILE A 130 5.35 5.24 -23.16
CA ILE A 130 5.07 4.16 -24.12
C ILE A 130 5.31 2.75 -23.51
N ASN A 131 6.33 2.60 -22.68
CA ASN A 131 6.62 1.31 -22.02
C ASN A 131 5.55 0.97 -20.98
N TYR A 132 5.00 1.97 -20.29
CA TYR A 132 3.86 1.77 -19.40
C TYR A 132 2.63 1.33 -20.18
N GLN A 133 2.30 2.01 -21.28
CA GLN A 133 1.16 1.64 -22.12
C GLN A 133 1.27 0.22 -22.67
N GLU A 134 2.47 -0.22 -23.03
CA GLU A 134 2.71 -1.61 -23.45
C GLU A 134 2.57 -2.58 -22.27
N LEU A 135 3.14 -2.24 -21.12
CA LEU A 135 3.08 -3.06 -19.91
C LEU A 135 1.63 -3.35 -19.47
N VAL A 136 0.76 -2.35 -19.49
CA VAL A 136 -0.60 -2.47 -18.97
C VAL A 136 -1.61 -3.07 -19.94
N LYS A 137 -1.20 -3.50 -21.14
CA LYS A 137 -2.11 -4.17 -22.09
C LYS A 137 -2.69 -5.45 -21.50
N GLY A 138 -4.01 -5.44 -21.29
CA GLY A 138 -4.72 -6.57 -20.68
C GLY A 138 -4.58 -6.69 -19.18
N ALA A 139 -3.97 -5.71 -18.53
CA ALA A 139 -3.85 -5.66 -17.07
C ALA A 139 -5.20 -5.39 -16.40
N LYS A 140 -5.27 -5.82 -15.13
CA LYS A 140 -6.30 -5.41 -14.18
C LYS A 140 -5.67 -4.47 -13.15
N PHE A 141 -6.44 -3.51 -12.64
CA PHE A 141 -5.95 -2.48 -11.73
C PHE A 141 -6.61 -2.61 -10.37
N GLU A 142 -5.89 -2.23 -9.32
CA GLU A 142 -6.38 -2.16 -7.94
C GLU A 142 -7.03 -3.48 -7.49
N ILE A 143 -6.41 -4.61 -7.81
CA ILE A 143 -6.96 -5.94 -7.53
C ILE A 143 -6.65 -6.34 -6.08
N PRO A 144 -7.69 -6.57 -5.25
CA PRO A 144 -7.48 -7.03 -3.89
C PRO A 144 -7.19 -8.52 -3.83
N ALA A 145 -6.35 -8.93 -2.86
CA ALA A 145 -6.12 -10.31 -2.50
C ALA A 145 -6.05 -10.49 -0.99
N ILE A 146 -6.42 -11.68 -0.53
CA ILE A 146 -6.24 -12.14 0.83
C ILE A 146 -5.87 -13.61 0.79
N ALA A 147 -4.82 -13.99 1.54
CA ALA A 147 -4.34 -15.36 1.63
C ALA A 147 -3.75 -15.65 3.00
N ASN A 148 -3.55 -16.92 3.30
CA ASN A 148 -2.84 -17.36 4.49
C ASN A 148 -1.36 -17.54 4.15
N TYR A 149 -0.48 -16.94 4.97
CA TYR A 149 0.94 -17.18 4.91
C TYR A 149 1.45 -17.53 6.32
N ASN A 150 2.11 -18.68 6.46
CA ASN A 150 2.60 -19.20 7.74
C ASN A 150 1.55 -19.17 8.88
N GLY A 151 0.28 -19.48 8.56
CA GLY A 151 -0.81 -19.53 9.53
C GLY A 151 -1.50 -18.21 9.82
N LEU A 152 -1.02 -17.08 9.30
CA LEU A 152 -1.61 -15.76 9.48
C LEU A 152 -2.30 -15.26 8.22
N PRO A 153 -3.42 -14.52 8.34
CA PRO A 153 -4.09 -13.90 7.20
C PRO A 153 -3.33 -12.64 6.75
N PHE A 154 -3.03 -12.57 5.46
CA PHE A 154 -2.40 -11.42 4.82
C PHE A 154 -3.31 -10.85 3.74
N ARG A 155 -3.29 -9.55 3.58
CA ARG A 155 -4.01 -8.83 2.54
C ARG A 155 -3.11 -7.87 1.77
N GLY A 156 -3.45 -7.66 0.52
CA GLY A 156 -2.81 -6.69 -0.36
C GLY A 156 -3.79 -6.23 -1.44
N LYS A 157 -3.41 -5.18 -2.14
CA LYS A 157 -4.10 -4.72 -3.34
C LYS A 157 -3.02 -4.43 -4.37
N ALA A 158 -3.01 -5.17 -5.48
CA ALA A 158 -2.06 -4.96 -6.56
C ALA A 158 -2.47 -3.75 -7.38
N ASP A 159 -1.57 -2.80 -7.55
CA ASP A 159 -1.81 -1.64 -8.40
C ASP A 159 -2.11 -2.08 -9.84
N ILE A 160 -1.30 -3.02 -10.35
CA ILE A 160 -1.41 -3.56 -11.71
C ILE A 160 -1.16 -5.08 -11.64
N LEU A 161 -2.10 -5.86 -12.14
CA LEU A 161 -2.02 -7.32 -12.19
C LEU A 161 -2.16 -7.81 -13.63
N LEU A 162 -1.15 -8.55 -14.10
CA LEU A 162 -1.13 -9.29 -15.35
C LEU A 162 -1.06 -10.80 -15.05
N ALA A 163 -1.08 -11.63 -16.10
CA ALA A 163 -0.91 -13.08 -15.95
C ALA A 163 0.48 -13.43 -15.39
N GLY A 164 0.55 -13.67 -14.07
CA GLY A 164 1.78 -14.04 -13.36
C GLY A 164 2.73 -12.88 -13.03
N VAL A 165 2.35 -11.61 -13.30
CA VAL A 165 3.16 -10.43 -13.01
C VAL A 165 2.37 -9.45 -12.17
N VAL A 166 2.94 -9.02 -11.06
CA VAL A 166 2.41 -7.93 -10.24
C VAL A 166 3.29 -6.71 -10.43
N CYS A 167 2.67 -5.54 -10.65
CA CYS A 167 3.39 -4.29 -10.63
C CYS A 167 2.81 -3.34 -9.59
N ASP A 168 3.67 -2.51 -9.03
CA ASP A 168 3.30 -1.49 -8.05
C ASP A 168 3.92 -0.15 -8.45
N ILE A 169 3.13 0.91 -8.40
CA ILE A 169 3.57 2.26 -8.75
C ILE A 169 4.21 2.93 -7.53
N LYS A 170 5.40 3.46 -7.69
CA LYS A 170 6.09 4.24 -6.66
C LYS A 170 6.45 5.63 -7.17
N THR A 171 6.37 6.59 -6.27
CA THR A 171 6.88 7.94 -6.53
C THR A 171 8.19 8.15 -5.77
N THR A 172 9.15 8.79 -6.43
CA THR A 172 10.42 9.16 -5.79
C THR A 172 10.74 10.64 -6.01
N SER A 173 11.70 11.16 -5.29
CA SER A 173 12.29 12.48 -5.53
C SER A 173 13.58 12.42 -6.35
N ASP A 174 14.12 11.21 -6.53
CA ASP A 174 15.32 10.92 -7.31
C ASP A 174 15.30 9.45 -7.75
N ILE A 175 15.06 9.23 -9.04
CA ILE A 175 14.93 7.89 -9.59
C ILE A 175 16.26 7.12 -9.58
N SER A 176 17.40 7.82 -9.64
CA SER A 176 18.73 7.20 -9.64
C SER A 176 19.05 6.48 -8.33
N THR A 177 18.42 6.89 -7.23
CA THR A 177 18.61 6.31 -5.89
C THR A 177 17.52 5.29 -5.52
N PHE A 178 16.59 4.99 -6.42
CA PHE A 178 15.42 4.16 -6.10
C PHE A 178 15.80 2.75 -5.60
N LYS A 179 16.81 2.11 -6.18
CA LYS A 179 17.23 0.76 -5.74
C LYS A 179 17.70 0.75 -4.28
N GLN A 180 18.44 1.76 -3.83
CA GLN A 180 18.83 1.90 -2.43
C GLN A 180 17.61 2.20 -1.54
N ALA A 181 16.73 3.08 -2.01
CA ALA A 181 15.49 3.41 -1.31
C ALA A 181 14.57 2.19 -1.16
N ALA A 182 14.51 1.31 -2.16
CA ALA A 182 13.72 0.10 -2.12
C ALA A 182 14.11 -0.83 -0.96
N LEU A 183 15.39 -1.00 -0.71
CA LEU A 183 15.90 -1.78 0.44
C LEU A 183 15.62 -1.07 1.77
N LEU A 184 15.87 0.24 1.82
CA LEU A 184 15.66 1.04 3.04
C LEU A 184 14.19 1.05 3.49
N TYR A 185 13.25 1.09 2.55
CA TYR A 185 11.82 1.12 2.83
C TYR A 185 11.16 -0.27 2.83
N ASN A 186 11.97 -1.35 2.83
CA ASN A 186 11.49 -2.73 2.81
C ASN A 186 10.49 -2.98 1.68
N TYR A 187 10.82 -2.57 0.45
CA TYR A 187 10.01 -2.87 -0.73
C TYR A 187 10.19 -4.33 -1.17
N ASP A 188 11.32 -4.95 -0.82
CA ASP A 188 11.55 -6.38 -0.95
C ASP A 188 10.49 -7.22 -0.22
N LEU A 189 10.16 -6.86 1.02
CA LEU A 189 9.07 -7.49 1.77
C LEU A 189 7.72 -7.32 1.06
N GLN A 190 7.44 -6.15 0.49
CA GLN A 190 6.21 -5.95 -0.26
C GLN A 190 6.17 -6.81 -1.51
N ALA A 191 7.27 -6.91 -2.23
CA ALA A 191 7.37 -7.73 -3.44
C ALA A 191 7.13 -9.22 -3.12
N ALA A 192 7.83 -9.77 -2.11
CA ALA A 192 7.66 -11.15 -1.69
C ALA A 192 6.20 -11.45 -1.26
N LEU A 193 5.61 -10.59 -0.44
CA LEU A 193 4.21 -10.74 -0.02
C LEU A 193 3.25 -10.74 -1.21
N TYR A 194 3.47 -9.87 -2.21
CA TYR A 194 2.57 -9.77 -3.36
C TYR A 194 2.73 -10.95 -4.31
N LEU A 195 3.93 -11.49 -4.47
CA LEU A 195 4.13 -12.75 -5.21
C LEU A 195 3.29 -13.87 -4.60
N GLU A 196 3.26 -14.00 -3.27
CA GLU A 196 2.42 -14.99 -2.57
C GLU A 196 0.92 -14.71 -2.73
N LEU A 197 0.50 -13.45 -2.47
CA LEU A 197 -0.92 -13.11 -2.49
C LEU A 197 -1.57 -13.30 -3.87
N PHE A 198 -0.81 -13.13 -4.94
CA PHE A 198 -1.33 -13.15 -6.32
C PHE A 198 -0.89 -14.39 -7.10
N ASP A 199 -0.24 -15.37 -6.44
CA ASP A 199 0.32 -16.56 -7.11
C ASP A 199 1.10 -16.18 -8.38
N SER A 200 1.99 -15.20 -8.23
CA SER A 200 2.74 -14.60 -9.33
C SER A 200 4.21 -14.95 -9.24
N PHE A 201 4.88 -14.97 -10.37
CA PHE A 201 6.31 -15.32 -10.47
C PHE A 201 7.22 -14.13 -10.72
N GLU A 202 6.65 -12.95 -11.02
CA GLU A 202 7.41 -11.75 -11.30
C GLU A 202 6.79 -10.53 -10.61
N PHE A 203 7.64 -9.69 -10.05
CA PHE A 203 7.25 -8.42 -9.43
C PHE A 203 8.06 -7.26 -10.03
N LYS A 204 7.38 -6.16 -10.39
CA LYS A 204 7.99 -4.95 -10.97
C LYS A 204 7.56 -3.69 -10.23
N TYR A 205 8.48 -2.74 -10.08
CA TYR A 205 8.13 -1.38 -9.71
C TYR A 205 8.09 -0.47 -10.93
N VAL A 206 6.97 0.21 -11.13
CA VAL A 206 6.87 1.37 -12.02
C VAL A 206 7.12 2.61 -11.17
N VAL A 207 8.21 3.31 -11.44
CA VAL A 207 8.67 4.41 -10.58
C VAL A 207 8.64 5.71 -11.35
N VAL A 208 7.98 6.73 -10.80
CA VAL A 208 8.00 8.06 -11.36
C VAL A 208 8.73 9.05 -10.45
N ASP A 209 9.70 9.75 -11.03
CA ASP A 209 10.36 10.87 -10.36
C ASP A 209 9.46 12.10 -10.36
N LYS A 210 9.15 12.62 -9.17
CA LYS A 210 8.24 13.76 -9.02
C LYS A 210 8.80 15.09 -9.56
N ARG A 211 10.12 15.18 -9.76
CA ARG A 211 10.79 16.39 -10.23
C ARG A 211 11.02 16.35 -11.75
N SER A 212 11.72 15.31 -12.22
CA SER A 212 12.05 15.14 -13.65
C SER A 212 10.88 14.60 -14.46
N LYS A 213 9.89 13.94 -13.81
CA LYS A 213 8.80 13.18 -14.44
C LYS A 213 9.32 11.98 -15.26
N GLU A 214 10.56 11.58 -15.03
CA GLU A 214 11.12 10.36 -15.59
C GLU A 214 10.40 9.15 -15.02
N VAL A 215 10.07 8.18 -15.90
CA VAL A 215 9.42 6.92 -15.52
C VAL A 215 10.41 5.79 -15.77
N GLY A 216 10.70 5.03 -14.72
CA GLY A 216 11.57 3.86 -14.75
C GLY A 216 10.84 2.59 -14.39
N PHE A 217 11.32 1.47 -14.91
CA PHE A 217 10.81 0.13 -14.63
C PHE A 217 11.90 -0.66 -13.94
N PHE A 218 11.62 -1.14 -12.72
CA PHE A 218 12.61 -1.81 -11.90
C PHE A 218 12.18 -3.25 -11.66
N GLU A 219 12.99 -4.15 -12.14
CA GLU A 219 13.00 -5.56 -11.80
C GLU A 219 14.13 -5.81 -10.80
N PHE A 220 13.95 -6.79 -9.94
CA PHE A 220 14.93 -7.11 -8.92
C PHE A 220 15.36 -8.57 -9.05
N ASN A 221 16.58 -8.84 -8.62
CA ASN A 221 17.15 -10.20 -8.65
C ASN A 221 16.57 -11.06 -7.52
N ASP A 222 16.88 -12.36 -7.58
CA ASP A 222 16.42 -13.34 -6.61
C ASP A 222 16.83 -12.98 -5.17
N GLU A 223 18.03 -12.43 -4.97
CA GLU A 223 18.50 -11.99 -3.65
C GLU A 223 17.60 -10.94 -3.00
N PHE A 224 17.04 -10.03 -3.79
CA PHE A 224 16.09 -9.04 -3.30
C PHE A 224 14.77 -9.70 -2.86
N ILE A 225 14.28 -10.64 -3.63
CA ILE A 225 13.05 -11.37 -3.33
C ILE A 225 13.25 -12.30 -2.12
N GLU A 226 14.37 -13.02 -2.04
CA GLU A 226 14.74 -13.85 -0.89
C GLU A 226 14.87 -13.02 0.40
N SER A 227 15.47 -11.82 0.33
CA SER A 227 15.49 -10.87 1.45
C SER A 227 14.08 -10.49 1.89
N GLY A 228 13.17 -10.30 0.94
CA GLY A 228 11.76 -10.02 1.20
C GLY A 228 11.07 -11.15 1.95
N TYR A 229 11.26 -12.40 1.52
CA TYR A 229 10.72 -13.58 2.21
C TYR A 229 11.29 -13.73 3.62
N ALA A 230 12.60 -13.58 3.79
CA ALA A 230 13.22 -13.63 5.12
C ALA A 230 12.64 -12.59 6.08
N LYS A 231 12.35 -11.38 5.59
CA LYS A 231 11.68 -10.33 6.39
C LYS A 231 10.23 -10.67 6.67
N LEU A 232 9.51 -11.28 5.74
CA LEU A 232 8.13 -11.70 5.90
C LEU A 232 8.02 -12.79 6.96
N ASP A 233 8.93 -13.78 6.93
CA ASP A 233 9.03 -14.85 7.94
C ASP A 233 9.33 -14.27 9.32
N LEU A 234 10.33 -13.39 9.43
CA LEU A 234 10.66 -12.72 10.69
C LEU A 234 9.49 -11.90 11.26
N ALA A 235 8.74 -11.18 10.39
CA ALA A 235 7.56 -10.45 10.83
C ALA A 235 6.47 -11.40 11.37
N THR A 236 6.29 -12.56 10.73
CA THR A 236 5.36 -13.61 11.16
C THR A 236 5.79 -14.21 12.51
N GLU A 237 7.08 -14.53 12.68
CA GLU A 237 7.64 -15.02 13.94
C GLU A 237 7.45 -14.00 15.07
N ASN A 238 7.73 -12.71 14.81
CA ASN A 238 7.52 -11.64 15.77
C ASN A 238 6.05 -11.52 16.18
N TYR A 239 5.12 -11.70 15.23
CA TYR A 239 3.70 -11.71 15.54
C TYR A 239 3.36 -12.82 16.55
N TYR A 240 3.73 -14.06 16.26
CA TYR A 240 3.47 -15.20 17.13
C TYR A 240 4.12 -15.05 18.50
N LYS A 241 5.39 -14.69 18.53
CA LYS A 241 6.17 -14.59 19.76
C LYS A 241 5.63 -13.54 20.72
N TYR A 242 5.30 -12.36 20.22
CA TYR A 242 5.03 -11.20 21.06
C TYR A 242 3.56 -10.81 21.17
N LEU A 243 2.72 -11.22 20.23
CA LEU A 243 1.32 -10.79 20.20
C LEU A 243 0.35 -11.94 20.49
N GLU A 244 0.58 -13.12 19.95
CA GLU A 244 -0.26 -14.27 20.20
C GLU A 244 0.05 -14.91 21.57
N ASN A 245 1.34 -15.11 21.89
CA ASN A 245 1.77 -15.73 23.16
C ASN A 245 1.81 -14.76 24.34
N LYS A 246 1.52 -13.47 24.14
CA LYS A 246 1.53 -12.42 25.18
C LYS A 246 2.88 -12.18 25.88
N ASP A 247 3.98 -12.71 25.38
CA ASP A 247 5.33 -12.51 25.94
C ASP A 247 5.75 -11.03 25.92
N PHE A 248 5.03 -10.21 25.20
CA PHE A 248 5.26 -8.77 25.08
C PHE A 248 4.94 -7.99 26.38
N TYR A 249 4.03 -8.51 27.20
CA TYR A 249 3.61 -7.81 28.42
C TYR A 249 4.57 -8.03 29.61
N ASP A 250 5.45 -9.02 29.52
CA ASP A 250 6.42 -9.33 30.58
C ASP A 250 7.77 -8.58 30.41
N LEU A 251 7.94 -7.84 29.31
CA LEU A 251 9.15 -7.05 29.04
C LEU A 251 9.09 -5.61 29.57
N ASN A 252 8.03 -5.23 30.27
CA ASN A 252 7.96 -3.96 31.00
C ASN A 252 8.65 -4.09 32.37
N ILE A 253 9.96 -4.10 32.36
CA ILE A 253 10.81 -3.89 33.53
C ILE A 253 11.44 -2.51 33.45
#